data_5721c2ab82dae805eae316340384350d
#
_entry.id   5721c2ab82dae805eae316340384350d
#
_cell.length_a   1.000
_cell.length_b   1.000
_cell.length_c   1.000
_cell.angle_alpha   90.00
_cell.angle_beta   90.00
_cell.angle_gamma   90.00
#
_symmetry.space_group_name_H-M   'P 1'
#
loop_
_entity.id
_entity.type
_entity.pdbx_description
1 polymer ?
#
loop_
_entity_poly.entity_id
_entity_poly.type
_entity_poly.pdbx_seq_one_letter_code
_entity_poly.pdbx_strand_id
1 'polypeptide(L)'
;MIRDTCHWNWIVSIFITLVPRSEIDGDIGDNHVGLQARMMSQAMRKLSASINKTKTIAIFINQLREKVGVMFGNPETTPGGRALKFYASVRLDVRGNTQIKGSGDQKDSNIGKETKIKVVKNKVAPPFKTAEVEIMYGEGISRTGELVKIASDLDIIKKAGAWFSYNGEKIGQGSENAKKYLAEHPEVFDEIDHKVRVHYGLRRRNRR
;
A
#
# COMPACT_ATOMS: atom_id res chain seq x y z
N MET A 1 -12.20 -31.13 9.75
CA MET A 1 -12.55 -30.48 8.49
C MET A 1 -13.44 -29.28 8.84
N ILE A 2 -12.85 -28.18 9.32
CA ILE A 2 -13.56 -26.96 9.71
C ILE A 2 -13.28 -25.94 8.62
N ARG A 3 -14.26 -25.75 7.74
CA ARG A 3 -14.31 -24.61 6.82
C ARG A 3 -14.84 -23.42 7.61
N ASP A 4 -13.97 -22.76 8.34
CA ASP A 4 -14.28 -21.44 8.87
C ASP A 4 -14.20 -20.43 7.72
N THR A 5 -15.37 -20.13 7.15
CA THR A 5 -15.59 -18.93 6.35
C THR A 5 -15.52 -17.75 7.32
N CYS A 6 -14.33 -17.32 7.67
CA CYS A 6 -14.14 -16.08 8.40
C CYS A 6 -14.62 -14.92 7.51
N HIS A 7 -15.85 -14.49 7.71
CA HIS A 7 -16.33 -13.21 7.18
C HIS A 7 -15.65 -12.08 7.96
N TRP A 8 -14.55 -11.56 7.41
CA TRP A 8 -13.90 -10.38 7.95
C TRP A 8 -14.67 -9.14 7.49
N ASN A 9 -15.14 -8.35 8.45
CA ASN A 9 -15.71 -7.05 8.16
C ASN A 9 -14.57 -6.03 8.05
N TRP A 10 -14.57 -5.22 6.98
CA TRP A 10 -13.58 -4.17 6.74
C TRP A 10 -14.18 -2.82 7.10
N ILE A 11 -13.48 -2.05 7.93
CA ILE A 11 -13.80 -0.65 8.21
C ILE A 11 -12.59 0.17 7.78
N VAL A 12 -12.79 1.02 6.77
CA VAL A 12 -11.78 2.01 6.35
C VAL A 12 -12.20 3.37 6.89
N SER A 13 -11.32 4.02 7.64
CA SER A 13 -11.60 5.33 8.19
C SER A 13 -10.47 6.30 7.90
N ILE A 14 -10.84 7.50 7.44
CA ILE A 14 -9.92 8.61 7.16
C ILE A 14 -10.01 9.59 8.33
N PHE A 15 -8.96 9.69 9.13
CA PHE A 15 -8.98 10.46 10.39
C PHE A 15 -8.68 11.95 10.26
N ILE A 16 -8.25 12.42 9.09
CA ILE A 16 -7.89 13.83 8.88
C ILE A 16 -9.09 14.77 9.13
N THR A 17 -10.30 14.24 8.96
CA THR A 17 -11.56 14.99 9.01
C THR A 17 -12.32 14.89 10.34
N LEU A 18 -11.79 14.15 11.32
CA LEU A 18 -12.44 14.06 12.62
C LEU A 18 -12.12 15.29 13.47
N VAL A 19 -13.09 16.13 13.65
CA VAL A 19 -13.04 17.34 14.47
C VAL A 19 -13.73 17.07 15.81
N PRO A 20 -13.11 17.36 16.96
CA PRO A 20 -13.77 17.28 18.26
C PRO A 20 -14.96 18.23 18.32
N ARG A 21 -16.05 17.82 18.98
CA ARG A 21 -17.27 18.64 19.07
C ARG A 21 -17.01 20.02 19.71
N SER A 22 -16.15 20.09 20.72
CA SER A 22 -15.73 21.34 21.35
C SER A 22 -14.96 22.28 20.42
N GLU A 23 -14.39 21.78 19.33
CA GLU A 23 -13.73 22.58 18.30
C GLU A 23 -14.73 23.07 17.26
N ILE A 24 -15.83 22.32 17.06
CA ILE A 24 -16.93 22.73 16.18
C ILE A 24 -17.78 23.82 16.84
N ASP A 25 -18.00 23.69 18.15
CA ASP A 25 -18.84 24.61 18.95
C ASP A 25 -18.06 25.85 19.43
N GLY A 26 -16.72 25.89 19.26
CA GLY A 26 -15.84 26.99 19.67
C GLY A 26 -15.63 28.06 18.60
N ASP A 27 -15.08 29.20 18.99
CA ASP A 27 -14.79 30.29 18.07
C ASP A 27 -13.52 30.05 17.23
N ILE A 28 -13.45 30.66 16.04
CA ILE A 28 -12.29 30.59 15.16
C ILE A 28 -11.12 31.30 15.84
N GLY A 29 -10.06 30.54 16.18
CA GLY A 29 -8.87 31.06 16.85
C GLY A 29 -8.68 30.53 18.26
N ASP A 30 -9.64 29.81 18.81
CA ASP A 30 -9.51 29.12 20.10
C ASP A 30 -8.39 28.09 20.10
N ASN A 31 -7.62 28.08 21.17
CA ASN A 31 -6.48 27.20 21.29
C ASN A 31 -6.89 25.79 21.80
N HIS A 32 -7.11 24.88 20.88
CA HIS A 32 -7.55 23.49 21.15
C HIS A 32 -6.39 22.49 21.23
N VAL A 33 -5.30 22.86 21.89
CA VAL A 33 -4.11 21.98 22.00
C VAL A 33 -4.45 20.60 22.58
N GLY A 34 -4.19 19.57 21.79
CA GLY A 34 -4.28 18.19 22.23
C GLY A 34 -5.69 17.59 22.27
N LEU A 35 -6.76 18.32 21.94
CA LEU A 35 -8.11 17.79 21.91
C LEU A 35 -8.26 16.58 20.97
N GLN A 36 -7.75 16.70 19.75
CA GLN A 36 -7.76 15.61 18.78
C GLN A 36 -7.00 14.37 19.29
N ALA A 37 -5.86 14.57 19.98
CA ALA A 37 -5.10 13.46 20.56
C ALA A 37 -5.85 12.77 21.71
N ARG A 38 -6.58 13.52 22.56
CA ARG A 38 -7.43 12.98 23.61
C ARG A 38 -8.60 12.21 23.05
N MET A 39 -9.30 12.78 22.06
CA MET A 39 -10.39 12.09 21.33
C MET A 39 -9.91 10.77 20.72
N MET A 40 -8.77 10.78 20.03
CA MET A 40 -8.20 9.57 19.45
C MET A 40 -7.86 8.51 20.50
N SER A 41 -7.31 8.92 21.65
CA SER A 41 -7.00 8.00 22.73
C SER A 41 -8.25 7.34 23.32
N GLN A 42 -9.35 8.10 23.44
CA GLN A 42 -10.64 7.56 23.88
C GLN A 42 -11.25 6.65 22.82
N ALA A 43 -11.24 7.05 21.56
CA ALA A 43 -11.76 6.25 20.46
C ALA A 43 -11.03 4.91 20.36
N MET A 44 -9.70 4.89 20.43
CA MET A 44 -8.93 3.65 20.37
C MET A 44 -9.25 2.69 21.49
N ARG A 45 -9.45 3.17 22.73
CA ARG A 45 -9.87 2.32 23.85
C ARG A 45 -11.23 1.65 23.61
N LYS A 46 -12.21 2.41 23.12
CA LYS A 46 -13.56 1.89 22.82
C LYS A 46 -13.57 0.95 21.62
N LEU A 47 -12.92 1.36 20.52
CA LEU A 47 -12.89 0.59 19.28
C LEU A 47 -12.11 -0.72 19.42
N SER A 48 -11.02 -0.75 20.19
CA SER A 48 -10.20 -1.93 20.36
C SER A 48 -10.99 -3.14 20.86
N ALA A 49 -11.85 -2.94 21.88
CA ALA A 49 -12.71 -4.00 22.41
C ALA A 49 -13.74 -4.47 21.36
N SER A 50 -14.39 -3.52 20.66
CA SER A 50 -15.39 -3.81 19.65
C SER A 50 -14.80 -4.55 18.45
N ILE A 51 -13.67 -4.06 17.92
CA ILE A 51 -12.95 -4.66 16.77
C ILE A 51 -12.54 -6.11 17.09
N ASN A 52 -12.03 -6.36 18.29
CA ASN A 52 -11.65 -7.70 18.70
C ASN A 52 -12.85 -8.65 18.82
N LYS A 53 -13.96 -8.18 19.41
CA LYS A 53 -15.20 -8.96 19.56
C LYS A 53 -15.84 -9.30 18.21
N THR A 54 -15.85 -8.35 17.27
CA THR A 54 -16.50 -8.52 15.95
C THR A 54 -15.58 -9.13 14.90
N LYS A 55 -14.32 -9.46 15.23
CA LYS A 55 -13.33 -9.97 14.26
C LYS A 55 -13.20 -9.07 13.02
N THR A 56 -13.19 -7.76 13.25
CA THR A 56 -13.16 -6.73 12.22
C THR A 56 -11.72 -6.26 11.97
N ILE A 57 -11.39 -5.94 10.72
CA ILE A 57 -10.14 -5.25 10.37
C ILE A 57 -10.46 -3.77 10.20
N ALA A 58 -9.86 -2.92 11.03
CA ALA A 58 -9.97 -1.47 10.93
C ALA A 58 -8.71 -0.89 10.27
N ILE A 59 -8.88 -0.19 9.16
CA ILE A 59 -7.82 0.47 8.41
C ILE A 59 -7.93 1.97 8.63
N PHE A 60 -6.86 2.55 9.18
CA PHE A 60 -6.76 3.98 9.45
C PHE A 60 -5.84 4.63 8.42
N ILE A 61 -6.39 5.52 7.61
CA ILE A 61 -5.62 6.31 6.65
C ILE A 61 -5.30 7.65 7.33
N ASN A 62 -4.01 7.99 7.38
CA ASN A 62 -3.55 9.22 7.99
C ASN A 62 -2.54 9.93 7.10
N GLN A 63 -2.53 11.25 7.13
CA GLN A 63 -1.59 12.10 6.41
C GLN A 63 -0.40 12.44 7.29
N LEU A 64 0.80 12.51 6.69
CA LEU A 64 1.97 13.04 7.35
C LEU A 64 1.90 14.57 7.37
N ARG A 65 2.32 15.15 8.50
CA ARG A 65 2.52 16.58 8.69
C ARG A 65 3.94 16.80 9.19
N GLU A 66 4.49 17.95 8.93
CA GLU A 66 5.78 18.35 9.45
C GLU A 66 5.59 19.26 10.68
N LYS A 67 6.38 19.03 11.70
CA LYS A 67 6.47 19.93 12.85
C LYS A 67 7.43 21.05 12.53
N VAL A 68 6.94 22.28 12.60
CA VAL A 68 7.75 23.48 12.46
C VAL A 68 8.74 23.59 13.64
N GLY A 69 10.00 23.96 13.38
CA GLY A 69 11.01 24.21 14.40
C GLY A 69 11.78 22.99 14.91
N VAL A 70 11.63 21.81 14.31
CA VAL A 70 12.45 20.63 14.64
C VAL A 70 13.75 20.68 13.84
N MET A 71 14.84 21.09 14.47
CA MET A 71 16.17 21.17 13.84
C MET A 71 16.89 19.81 13.79
N PHE A 72 16.58 18.89 14.71
CA PHE A 72 17.22 17.57 14.80
C PHE A 72 16.16 16.46 14.92
N GLY A 73 16.43 15.32 14.28
CA GLY A 73 15.53 14.15 14.28
C GLY A 73 14.50 14.20 13.13
N ASN A 74 13.46 13.36 13.24
CA ASN A 74 12.41 13.29 12.21
C ASN A 74 11.28 14.29 12.52
N PRO A 75 11.09 15.35 11.71
CA PRO A 75 10.01 16.31 11.89
C PRO A 75 8.62 15.74 11.58
N GLU A 76 8.55 14.62 10.89
CA GLU A 76 7.27 14.05 10.44
C GLU A 76 6.40 13.57 11.60
N THR A 77 5.16 13.99 11.60
CA THR A 77 4.15 13.61 12.59
C THR A 77 2.82 13.30 11.91
N THR A 78 1.95 12.62 12.64
CA THR A 78 0.58 12.35 12.19
C THR A 78 -0.41 13.07 13.09
N PRO A 79 -1.52 13.61 12.56
CA PRO A 79 -2.63 14.13 13.35
C PRO A 79 -3.18 13.08 14.33
N GLY A 80 -3.81 13.51 15.42
CA GLY A 80 -4.41 12.60 16.40
C GLY A 80 -3.44 12.03 17.45
N GLY A 81 -2.21 12.55 17.52
CA GLY A 81 -1.24 12.20 18.57
C GLY A 81 -0.62 10.81 18.38
N ARG A 82 -0.23 10.20 19.51
CA ARG A 82 0.52 8.92 19.50
C ARG A 82 -0.35 7.66 19.63
N ALA A 83 -1.64 7.79 19.93
CA ALA A 83 -2.50 6.66 20.25
C ALA A 83 -2.52 5.59 19.15
N LEU A 84 -2.76 5.98 17.89
CA LEU A 84 -2.74 5.06 16.75
C LEU A 84 -1.42 4.30 16.60
N LYS A 85 -0.29 4.96 16.86
CA LYS A 85 1.03 4.32 16.75
C LYS A 85 1.20 3.17 17.72
N PHE A 86 0.59 3.25 18.91
CA PHE A 86 0.62 2.19 19.91
C PHE A 86 -0.39 1.08 19.64
N TYR A 87 -1.64 1.44 19.33
CA TYR A 87 -2.72 0.47 19.11
C TYR A 87 -2.55 -0.33 17.82
N ALA A 88 -2.03 0.25 16.75
CA ALA A 88 -1.86 -0.43 15.47
C ALA A 88 -1.02 -1.71 15.57
N SER A 89 -1.54 -2.79 14.98
CA SER A 89 -0.82 -4.06 14.81
C SER A 89 0.16 -3.98 13.65
N VAL A 90 -0.24 -3.34 12.55
CA VAL A 90 0.59 -3.09 11.37
C VAL A 90 0.56 -1.60 11.07
N ARG A 91 1.71 -1.03 10.70
CA ARG A 91 1.82 0.34 10.19
C ARG A 91 2.61 0.31 8.90
N LEU A 92 2.03 0.92 7.89
CA LEU A 92 2.64 1.10 6.58
C LEU A 92 2.95 2.58 6.38
N ASP A 93 4.14 2.88 5.88
CA ASP A 93 4.52 4.18 5.34
C ASP A 93 4.44 4.08 3.82
N VAL A 94 3.55 4.87 3.22
CA VAL A 94 3.25 4.83 1.79
C VAL A 94 3.71 6.14 1.18
N ARG A 95 4.73 6.07 0.32
CA ARG A 95 5.32 7.25 -0.32
C ARG A 95 5.34 7.09 -1.82
N GLY A 96 4.71 8.02 -2.51
CA GLY A 96 4.88 8.14 -3.95
C GLY A 96 6.27 8.66 -4.27
N ASN A 97 6.94 8.03 -5.21
CA ASN A 97 8.30 8.36 -5.64
C ASN A 97 8.25 9.02 -7.02
N THR A 98 8.46 8.25 -8.06
CA THR A 98 8.59 8.72 -9.44
C THR A 98 7.25 8.71 -10.16
N GLN A 99 6.99 9.71 -10.99
CA GLN A 99 5.83 9.72 -11.88
C GLN A 99 6.08 8.81 -13.08
N ILE A 100 5.09 8.01 -13.43
CA ILE A 100 5.09 7.16 -14.62
C ILE A 100 4.47 7.95 -15.75
N LYS A 101 5.25 8.17 -16.79
CA LYS A 101 4.79 8.86 -18.02
C LYS A 101 4.18 7.87 -19.00
N GLY A 102 3.21 8.32 -19.74
CA GLY A 102 2.64 7.56 -20.84
C GLY A 102 3.64 7.31 -21.97
N SER A 103 3.30 6.44 -22.90
CA SER A 103 4.06 6.16 -24.11
C SER A 103 3.28 6.57 -25.37
N GLY A 104 3.97 6.82 -26.47
CA GLY A 104 3.33 7.25 -27.72
C GLY A 104 2.74 8.66 -27.62
N ASP A 105 1.48 8.82 -27.97
CA ASP A 105 0.76 10.10 -27.97
C ASP A 105 0.54 10.70 -26.58
N GLN A 106 0.72 9.90 -25.53
CA GLN A 106 0.57 10.32 -24.12
C GLN A 106 1.90 10.59 -23.41
N LYS A 107 2.99 10.78 -24.14
CA LYS A 107 4.35 10.96 -23.59
C LYS A 107 4.47 12.05 -22.52
N ASP A 108 3.66 13.09 -22.61
CA ASP A 108 3.69 14.24 -21.68
C ASP A 108 2.67 14.11 -20.55
N SER A 109 1.84 13.05 -20.55
CA SER A 109 0.87 12.80 -19.50
C SER A 109 1.43 11.87 -18.42
N ASN A 110 1.15 12.19 -17.16
CA ASN A 110 1.43 11.31 -16.06
C ASN A 110 0.27 10.30 -15.93
N ILE A 111 0.57 9.04 -16.19
CA ILE A 111 -0.43 7.95 -16.16
C ILE A 111 -0.43 7.16 -14.86
N GLY A 112 0.58 7.35 -14.03
CA GLY A 112 0.71 6.63 -12.77
C GLY A 112 1.84 7.16 -11.91
N LYS A 113 2.08 6.45 -10.81
CA LYS A 113 3.14 6.79 -9.86
C LYS A 113 3.76 5.53 -9.27
N GLU A 114 5.09 5.45 -9.30
CA GLU A 114 5.81 4.48 -8.47
C GLU A 114 5.62 4.82 -7.01
N THR A 115 5.25 3.84 -6.22
CA THR A 115 4.94 4.01 -4.81
C THR A 115 5.72 3.01 -3.99
N LYS A 116 6.44 3.53 -3.00
CA LYS A 116 7.19 2.74 -2.03
C LYS A 116 6.36 2.55 -0.77
N ILE A 117 6.17 1.29 -0.38
CA ILE A 117 5.41 0.89 0.80
C ILE A 117 6.38 0.23 1.78
N LYS A 118 6.62 0.88 2.91
CA LYS A 118 7.50 0.36 3.97
C LYS A 118 6.69 -0.08 5.18
N VAL A 119 6.92 -1.29 5.64
CA VAL A 119 6.34 -1.82 6.88
C VAL A 119 7.15 -1.28 8.07
N VAL A 120 6.67 -0.20 8.69
CA VAL A 120 7.39 0.45 9.80
C VAL A 120 7.09 -0.17 11.17
N LYS A 121 5.99 -0.92 11.28
CA LYS A 121 5.64 -1.72 12.46
C LYS A 121 4.83 -2.93 12.04
N ASN A 122 5.14 -4.08 12.62
CA ASN A 122 4.35 -5.29 12.44
C ASN A 122 4.45 -6.15 13.70
N LYS A 123 3.30 -6.53 14.27
CA LYS A 123 3.20 -7.39 15.45
C LYS A 123 2.98 -8.88 15.11
N VAL A 124 2.68 -9.17 13.83
CA VAL A 124 2.29 -10.52 13.37
C VAL A 124 3.30 -11.16 12.43
N ALA A 125 4.29 -10.39 11.95
CA ALA A 125 5.37 -10.86 11.08
C ALA A 125 6.59 -9.93 11.21
N PRO A 126 7.79 -10.30 10.69
CA PRO A 126 8.96 -9.43 10.70
C PRO A 126 8.68 -8.08 10.02
N PRO A 127 8.97 -6.95 10.71
CA PRO A 127 8.79 -5.61 10.16
C PRO A 127 9.93 -5.22 9.21
N PHE A 128 9.90 -3.96 8.74
CA PHE A 128 10.91 -3.26 7.94
C PHE A 128 11.08 -3.76 6.51
N LYS A 129 10.22 -4.65 6.04
CA LYS A 129 10.17 -4.99 4.62
C LYS A 129 9.61 -3.81 3.82
N THR A 130 10.08 -3.69 2.59
CA THR A 130 9.66 -2.67 1.64
C THR A 130 9.17 -3.36 0.37
N ALA A 131 8.06 -2.85 -0.17
CA ALA A 131 7.56 -3.19 -1.49
C ALA A 131 7.52 -1.90 -2.34
N GLU A 132 7.81 -2.02 -3.62
CA GLU A 132 7.68 -0.96 -4.60
C GLU A 132 6.64 -1.40 -5.61
N VAL A 133 5.60 -0.60 -5.79
CA VAL A 133 4.46 -0.90 -6.65
C VAL A 133 4.20 0.26 -7.61
N GLU A 134 3.71 -0.04 -8.79
CA GLU A 134 3.21 0.97 -9.73
C GLU A 134 1.71 1.15 -9.49
N ILE A 135 1.30 2.39 -9.20
CA ILE A 135 -0.12 2.75 -9.08
C ILE A 135 -0.51 3.54 -10.34
N MET A 136 -1.34 2.92 -11.18
CA MET A 136 -1.87 3.54 -12.39
C MET A 136 -3.13 4.34 -12.05
N TYR A 137 -3.26 5.54 -12.60
CA TYR A 137 -4.41 6.39 -12.34
C TYR A 137 -5.68 5.81 -12.98
N GLY A 138 -6.74 5.68 -12.18
CA GLY A 138 -7.99 5.06 -12.62
C GLY A 138 -8.04 3.53 -12.54
N GLU A 139 -6.89 2.85 -12.53
CA GLU A 139 -6.81 1.38 -12.55
C GLU A 139 -6.35 0.78 -11.21
N GLY A 140 -5.49 1.51 -10.47
CA GLY A 140 -4.90 1.05 -9.23
C GLY A 140 -3.54 0.39 -9.41
N ILE A 141 -3.22 -0.64 -8.59
CA ILE A 141 -1.91 -1.29 -8.63
C ILE A 141 -1.75 -2.13 -9.89
N SER A 142 -0.68 -1.85 -10.67
CA SER A 142 -0.31 -2.58 -11.88
C SER A 142 0.24 -3.95 -11.56
N ARG A 143 -0.59 -5.00 -11.70
CA ARG A 143 -0.18 -6.39 -11.43
C ARG A 143 0.79 -6.93 -12.46
N THR A 144 0.62 -6.55 -13.72
CA THR A 144 1.54 -6.92 -14.79
C THR A 144 2.89 -6.28 -14.61
N GLY A 145 2.92 -4.99 -14.18
CA GLY A 145 4.16 -4.28 -13.88
C GLY A 145 4.94 -4.91 -12.73
N GLU A 146 4.25 -5.25 -11.62
CA GLU A 146 4.87 -5.96 -10.51
C GLU A 146 5.43 -7.32 -10.93
N LEU A 147 4.64 -8.08 -11.70
CA LEU A 147 5.04 -9.42 -12.14
C LEU A 147 6.28 -9.39 -13.03
N VAL A 148 6.33 -8.47 -14.02
CA VAL A 148 7.49 -8.28 -14.89
C VAL A 148 8.72 -7.93 -14.08
N LYS A 149 8.61 -7.00 -13.11
CA LYS A 149 9.73 -6.57 -12.26
C LYS A 149 10.24 -7.73 -11.41
N ILE A 150 9.37 -8.38 -10.65
CA ILE A 150 9.74 -9.47 -9.73
C ILE A 150 10.27 -10.68 -10.51
N ALA A 151 9.63 -11.06 -11.60
CA ALA A 151 10.06 -12.19 -12.42
C ALA A 151 11.40 -11.92 -13.12
N SER A 152 11.71 -10.66 -13.45
CA SER A 152 13.03 -10.27 -13.97
C SER A 152 14.11 -10.31 -12.88
N ASP A 153 13.79 -9.85 -11.68
CA ASP A 153 14.72 -9.92 -10.52
C ASP A 153 15.04 -11.37 -10.11
N LEU A 154 14.13 -12.31 -10.40
CA LEU A 154 14.29 -13.74 -10.14
C LEU A 154 14.83 -14.53 -11.35
N ASP A 155 15.23 -13.87 -12.43
CA ASP A 155 15.65 -14.50 -13.70
C ASP A 155 14.63 -15.47 -14.32
N ILE A 156 13.37 -15.42 -13.90
CA ILE A 156 12.26 -16.16 -14.51
C ILE A 156 11.95 -15.56 -15.89
N ILE A 157 11.89 -14.23 -15.98
CA ILE A 157 11.90 -13.47 -17.22
C ILE A 157 13.35 -13.01 -17.44
N LYS A 158 13.95 -13.41 -18.55
CA LYS A 158 15.31 -12.99 -18.89
C LYS A 158 15.30 -11.62 -19.55
N LYS A 159 16.16 -10.73 -19.06
CA LYS A 159 16.35 -9.39 -19.61
C LYS A 159 17.73 -9.31 -20.28
N ALA A 160 17.73 -9.07 -21.58
CA ALA A 160 18.94 -8.85 -22.37
C ALA A 160 18.87 -7.45 -23.03
N GLY A 161 19.56 -6.48 -22.45
CA GLY A 161 19.46 -5.08 -22.83
C GLY A 161 18.02 -4.56 -22.65
N ALA A 162 17.38 -4.12 -23.74
CA ALA A 162 16.00 -3.67 -23.74
C ALA A 162 14.96 -4.79 -23.93
N TRP A 163 15.40 -6.02 -24.24
CA TRP A 163 14.52 -7.13 -24.55
C TRP A 163 14.20 -7.99 -23.33
N PHE A 164 12.92 -8.31 -23.19
CA PHE A 164 12.42 -9.29 -22.22
C PHE A 164 12.05 -10.57 -22.95
N SER A 165 12.43 -11.72 -22.37
CA SER A 165 12.14 -13.03 -22.95
C SER A 165 11.73 -14.03 -21.86
N TYR A 166 10.81 -14.94 -22.22
CA TYR A 166 10.32 -15.99 -21.36
C TYR A 166 10.31 -17.31 -22.14
N ASN A 167 10.83 -18.40 -21.56
CA ASN A 167 10.98 -19.71 -22.21
C ASN A 167 11.66 -19.66 -23.60
N GLY A 168 12.56 -18.70 -23.82
CA GLY A 168 13.25 -18.50 -25.10
C GLY A 168 12.50 -17.61 -26.11
N GLU A 169 11.25 -17.27 -25.87
CA GLU A 169 10.46 -16.36 -26.69
C GLU A 169 10.59 -14.91 -26.23
N LYS A 170 10.66 -13.98 -27.18
CA LYS A 170 10.67 -12.55 -26.88
C LYS A 170 9.25 -12.09 -26.54
N ILE A 171 9.05 -11.56 -25.32
CA ILE A 171 7.76 -11.05 -24.85
C ILE A 171 7.61 -9.54 -24.99
N GLY A 172 8.70 -8.81 -25.26
CA GLY A 172 8.62 -7.37 -25.52
C GLY A 172 9.95 -6.67 -25.48
N GLN A 173 10.03 -5.56 -26.21
CA GLN A 173 11.13 -4.59 -26.10
C GLN A 173 10.69 -3.47 -25.17
N GLY A 174 11.36 -3.33 -24.03
CA GLY A 174 10.97 -2.43 -22.94
C GLY A 174 9.89 -3.02 -22.03
N SER A 175 9.83 -2.48 -20.82
CA SER A 175 8.90 -2.94 -19.76
C SER A 175 7.44 -2.82 -20.19
N GLU A 176 7.07 -1.73 -20.87
CA GLU A 176 5.69 -1.47 -21.28
C GLU A 176 5.15 -2.51 -22.28
N ASN A 177 6.00 -2.93 -23.23
CA ASN A 177 5.60 -3.96 -24.20
C ASN A 177 5.51 -5.34 -23.53
N ALA A 178 6.38 -5.65 -22.57
CA ALA A 178 6.29 -6.88 -21.79
C ALA A 178 5.01 -6.90 -20.92
N LYS A 179 4.62 -5.76 -20.32
CA LYS A 179 3.36 -5.62 -19.57
C LYS A 179 2.14 -5.86 -20.46
N LYS A 180 2.13 -5.26 -21.67
CA LYS A 180 1.05 -5.46 -22.66
C LYS A 180 0.94 -6.92 -23.08
N TYR A 181 2.08 -7.53 -23.39
CA TYR A 181 2.10 -8.96 -23.74
C TYR A 181 1.49 -9.83 -22.64
N LEU A 182 1.86 -9.61 -21.37
CA LEU A 182 1.28 -10.37 -20.26
C LEU A 182 -0.20 -10.05 -20.00
N ALA A 183 -0.67 -8.86 -20.36
CA ALA A 183 -2.09 -8.52 -20.27
C ALA A 183 -2.91 -9.25 -21.35
N GLU A 184 -2.33 -9.41 -22.55
CA GLU A 184 -2.95 -10.11 -23.70
C GLU A 184 -2.86 -11.65 -23.59
N HIS A 185 -1.88 -12.17 -22.80
CA HIS A 185 -1.62 -13.60 -22.64
C HIS A 185 -1.79 -14.03 -21.17
N PRO A 186 -3.02 -14.18 -20.67
CA PRO A 186 -3.28 -14.49 -19.26
C PRO A 186 -2.74 -15.87 -18.83
N GLU A 187 -2.58 -16.82 -19.75
CA GLU A 187 -1.98 -18.13 -19.50
C GLU A 187 -0.48 -17.99 -19.13
N VAL A 188 0.26 -17.16 -19.86
CA VAL A 188 1.68 -16.88 -19.59
C VAL A 188 1.83 -16.09 -18.28
N PHE A 189 0.92 -15.13 -18.04
CA PHE A 189 0.86 -14.40 -16.78
C PHE A 189 0.69 -15.35 -15.58
N ASP A 190 -0.28 -16.29 -15.65
CA ASP A 190 -0.58 -17.23 -14.57
C ASP A 190 0.59 -18.21 -14.34
N GLU A 191 1.29 -18.61 -15.39
CA GLU A 191 2.46 -19.50 -15.27
C GLU A 191 3.61 -18.77 -14.54
N ILE A 192 3.91 -17.54 -14.93
CA ILE A 192 4.95 -16.73 -14.30
C ILE A 192 4.58 -16.38 -12.85
N ASP A 193 3.32 -15.96 -12.58
CA ASP A 193 2.83 -15.68 -11.21
C ASP A 193 2.97 -16.93 -10.33
N HIS A 194 2.67 -18.12 -10.89
CA HIS A 194 2.85 -19.36 -10.16
C HIS A 194 4.32 -19.61 -9.79
N LYS A 195 5.25 -19.46 -10.73
CA LYS A 195 6.70 -19.64 -10.49
C LYS A 195 7.21 -18.66 -9.43
N VAL A 196 6.81 -17.39 -9.53
CA VAL A 196 7.15 -16.37 -8.53
C VAL A 196 6.61 -16.74 -7.15
N ARG A 197 5.35 -17.17 -7.05
CA ARG A 197 4.75 -17.58 -5.77
C ARG A 197 5.42 -18.79 -5.15
N VAL A 198 5.78 -19.78 -5.96
CA VAL A 198 6.51 -20.96 -5.50
C VAL A 198 7.85 -20.56 -4.93
N HIS A 199 8.59 -19.65 -5.60
CA HIS A 199 9.87 -19.13 -5.12
C HIS A 199 9.76 -18.50 -3.72
N TYR A 200 8.70 -17.74 -3.47
CA TYR A 200 8.43 -17.12 -2.16
C TYR A 200 7.68 -18.01 -1.16
N GLY A 201 7.43 -19.28 -1.47
CA GLY A 201 6.68 -20.20 -0.60
C GLY A 201 5.20 -19.81 -0.41
N LEU A 202 4.62 -19.04 -1.32
CA LEU A 202 3.23 -18.62 -1.27
C LEU A 202 2.32 -19.66 -1.91
N ARG A 203 1.14 -19.89 -1.30
CA ARG A 203 0.13 -20.80 -1.87
C ARG A 203 -0.41 -20.26 -3.19
N ARG A 204 -0.78 -21.23 -4.10
CA ARG A 204 -1.44 -20.88 -5.36
C ARG A 204 -2.71 -20.06 -5.09
N ARG A 205 -2.88 -18.99 -5.86
CA ARG A 205 -4.07 -18.16 -5.79
C ARG A 205 -5.24 -18.89 -6.44
N ASN A 206 -6.26 -19.28 -5.66
CA ASN A 206 -7.52 -19.74 -6.25
C ASN A 206 -8.22 -18.53 -6.87
N ARG A 207 -8.36 -18.49 -8.19
CA ARG A 207 -9.29 -17.56 -8.85
C ARG A 207 -10.70 -17.94 -8.41
N ARG A 208 -11.36 -17.06 -7.69
CA ARG A 208 -12.82 -17.06 -7.53
C ARG A 208 -13.41 -16.07 -8.49
#